data_9de3a217ae00740ca02c6064e19923b5
#
_entry.id   9de3a217ae00740ca02c6064e19923b5
#
_cell.length_a   1.000
_cell.length_b   1.000
_cell.length_c   1.000
_cell.angle_alpha   90.00
_cell.angle_beta   90.00
_cell.angle_gamma   90.00
#
_symmetry.space_group_name_H-M   'P 1'
#
loop_
_entity.id
_entity.type
_entity.pdbx_description
1 polymer ?
#
loop_
_entity_poly.entity_id
_entity_poly.type
_entity_poly.pdbx_seq_one_letter_code
_entity_poly.pdbx_strand_id
1 'polypeptide(L)'
;MPRQYPLEKTRNIGIMAHIDAGKTTTTERILYFTGENYKIGETHDGSATMDFMKQEQDRGITIQSAATTCFWKGYRINIIDTPGHVDFTAEVERSLRVLDGAVTVLDGKNGVEPQTETVWRQASKYKIPRVVFVNKLDAIGADYEMSVRSIKEKLGANGCAIEYPIGLESNLRGVIDLVTMRAIMYLSLIHISEPT
;
A
#
# COMPACT_ATOMS: atom_id res chain seq x y z
N MET A 1 31.46 -12.11 -3.57
CA MET A 1 31.08 -11.18 -4.65
C MET A 1 30.62 -9.87 -4.02
N PRO A 2 31.04 -8.70 -4.51
CA PRO A 2 30.51 -7.43 -4.01
C PRO A 2 29.01 -7.35 -4.30
N ARG A 3 28.24 -6.73 -3.41
CA ARG A 3 26.79 -6.53 -3.61
C ARG A 3 26.58 -5.56 -4.79
N GLN A 4 25.65 -5.88 -5.66
CA GLN A 4 25.28 -5.02 -6.79
C GLN A 4 24.65 -3.69 -6.32
N TYR A 5 23.92 -3.72 -5.20
CA TYR A 5 23.33 -2.57 -4.54
C TYR A 5 23.83 -2.46 -3.10
N PRO A 6 24.36 -1.31 -2.67
CA PRO A 6 24.78 -1.10 -1.29
C PRO A 6 23.55 -1.08 -0.36
N LEU A 7 23.76 -1.42 0.92
CA LEU A 7 22.68 -1.46 1.91
C LEU A 7 21.96 -0.12 2.06
N GLU A 8 22.69 0.97 1.93
CA GLU A 8 22.16 2.34 2.00
C GLU A 8 21.11 2.64 0.92
N LYS A 9 21.17 1.92 -0.21
CA LYS A 9 20.22 2.02 -1.33
C LYS A 9 19.25 0.84 -1.41
N THR A 10 19.19 0.01 -0.40
CA THR A 10 18.25 -1.11 -0.33
C THR A 10 17.21 -0.83 0.76
N ARG A 11 15.93 -1.03 0.44
CA ARG A 11 14.81 -0.86 1.37
C ARG A 11 13.88 -2.06 1.30
N ASN A 12 13.51 -2.55 2.46
CA ASN A 12 12.49 -3.59 2.62
C ASN A 12 11.21 -2.92 3.10
N ILE A 13 10.19 -2.89 2.29
CA ILE A 13 8.90 -2.28 2.61
C ILE A 13 7.81 -3.35 2.70
N GLY A 14 7.00 -3.29 3.76
CA GLY A 14 5.82 -4.14 3.91
C GLY A 14 4.57 -3.43 3.43
N ILE A 15 3.66 -4.16 2.80
CA ILE A 15 2.32 -3.64 2.49
C ILE A 15 1.32 -4.33 3.38
N MET A 16 0.62 -3.55 4.18
CA MET A 16 -0.35 -3.98 5.19
C MET A 16 -1.72 -3.40 4.85
N ALA A 17 -2.76 -4.22 4.93
CA ALA A 17 -4.11 -3.77 4.62
C ALA A 17 -5.15 -4.67 5.30
N HIS A 18 -6.36 -4.15 5.47
CA HIS A 18 -7.54 -4.98 5.68
C HIS A 18 -7.86 -5.77 4.40
N ILE A 19 -8.63 -6.85 4.52
CA ILE A 19 -9.15 -7.63 3.38
C ILE A 19 -9.90 -6.66 2.46
N ASP A 20 -9.70 -6.80 1.16
CA ASP A 20 -10.32 -5.98 0.11
C ASP A 20 -9.97 -4.48 0.12
N ALA A 21 -9.09 -3.99 1.00
CA ALA A 21 -8.65 -2.59 0.95
C ALA A 21 -7.80 -2.26 -0.29
N GLY A 22 -7.39 -3.28 -1.06
CA GLY A 22 -6.63 -3.13 -2.30
C GLY A 22 -5.12 -3.31 -2.14
N LYS A 23 -4.69 -4.17 -1.21
CA LYS A 23 -3.28 -4.51 -0.99
C LYS A 23 -2.61 -5.00 -2.28
N THR A 24 -3.10 -6.08 -2.87
CA THR A 24 -2.56 -6.67 -4.10
C THR A 24 -2.59 -5.67 -5.25
N THR A 25 -3.69 -4.94 -5.42
CA THR A 25 -3.80 -3.89 -6.45
C THR A 25 -2.72 -2.82 -6.28
N THR A 26 -2.46 -2.37 -5.05
CA THR A 26 -1.42 -1.37 -4.77
C THR A 26 -0.03 -1.91 -5.12
N THR A 27 0.27 -3.16 -4.75
CA THR A 27 1.54 -3.82 -5.08
C THR A 27 1.72 -3.95 -6.59
N GLU A 28 0.71 -4.43 -7.30
CA GLU A 28 0.76 -4.57 -8.77
C GLU A 28 0.97 -3.22 -9.47
N ARG A 29 0.35 -2.15 -8.99
CA ARG A 29 0.57 -0.79 -9.51
C ARG A 29 2.00 -0.30 -9.28
N ILE A 30 2.58 -0.56 -8.10
CA ILE A 30 3.98 -0.23 -7.83
C ILE A 30 4.89 -0.98 -8.80
N LEU A 31 4.67 -2.29 -9.02
CA LEU A 31 5.46 -3.09 -9.94
C LEU A 31 5.33 -2.62 -11.39
N TYR A 32 4.13 -2.23 -11.80
CA TYR A 32 3.89 -1.67 -13.13
C TYR A 32 4.63 -0.34 -13.33
N PHE A 33 4.50 0.62 -12.40
CA PHE A 33 5.14 1.93 -12.52
C PHE A 33 6.67 1.89 -12.37
N THR A 34 7.20 0.86 -11.73
CA THR A 34 8.65 0.63 -11.65
C THR A 34 9.20 -0.15 -12.85
N GLY A 35 8.33 -0.59 -13.78
CA GLY A 35 8.72 -1.27 -15.00
C GLY A 35 9.04 -2.77 -14.83
N GLU A 36 8.74 -3.35 -13.66
CA GLU A 36 8.92 -4.79 -13.42
C GLU A 36 7.83 -5.63 -14.08
N ASN A 37 6.61 -5.09 -14.17
CA ASN A 37 5.48 -5.72 -14.86
C ASN A 37 5.10 -4.97 -16.13
N TYR A 38 4.92 -5.71 -17.23
CA TYR A 38 4.47 -5.14 -18.52
C TYR A 38 2.95 -4.92 -18.60
N LYS A 39 2.19 -5.58 -17.72
CA LYS A 39 0.73 -5.45 -17.62
C LYS A 39 0.35 -5.22 -16.17
N ILE A 40 -0.72 -4.47 -15.98
CA ILE A 40 -1.34 -4.32 -14.67
C ILE A 40 -2.10 -5.62 -14.40
N GLY A 41 -1.63 -6.41 -13.43
CA GLY A 41 -2.35 -7.60 -12.96
C GLY A 41 -3.63 -7.18 -12.21
N GLU A 42 -4.74 -7.86 -12.47
CA GLU A 42 -5.98 -7.68 -11.72
C GLU A 42 -6.24 -8.93 -10.88
N THR A 43 -6.65 -8.72 -9.62
CA THR A 43 -6.96 -9.81 -8.68
C THR A 43 -8.12 -10.66 -9.15
N HIS A 44 -9.09 -10.06 -9.87
CA HIS A 44 -10.27 -10.78 -10.36
C HIS A 44 -9.97 -11.73 -11.54
N ASP A 45 -8.91 -11.48 -12.29
CA ASP A 45 -8.53 -12.30 -13.45
C ASP A 45 -7.45 -13.35 -13.12
N GLY A 46 -7.03 -13.46 -11.85
CA GLY A 46 -5.98 -14.39 -11.42
C GLY A 46 -4.60 -14.10 -12.04
N SER A 47 -4.39 -12.90 -12.57
CA SER A 47 -3.14 -12.49 -13.24
C SER A 47 -2.17 -11.74 -12.33
N ALA A 48 -2.47 -11.63 -11.03
CA ALA A 48 -1.63 -10.94 -10.07
C ALA A 48 -0.31 -11.69 -9.84
N THR A 49 0.81 -10.96 -9.94
CA THR A 49 2.17 -11.52 -9.84
C THR A 49 2.50 -12.02 -8.43
N MET A 50 1.84 -11.49 -7.40
CA MET A 50 2.12 -11.79 -6.00
C MET A 50 1.31 -12.96 -5.44
N ASP A 51 0.21 -13.36 -6.07
CA ASP A 51 -0.64 -14.46 -5.62
C ASP A 51 -0.19 -15.78 -6.29
N PHE A 52 0.83 -16.43 -5.71
CA PHE A 52 1.44 -17.64 -6.28
C PHE A 52 0.61 -18.91 -6.08
N MET A 53 -0.23 -18.95 -5.05
CA MET A 53 -0.99 -20.15 -4.73
C MET A 53 -2.38 -20.05 -5.35
N LYS A 54 -2.84 -21.17 -5.96
CA LYS A 54 -4.20 -21.27 -6.49
C LYS A 54 -5.27 -20.96 -5.43
N GLN A 55 -5.00 -21.29 -4.17
CA GLN A 55 -5.87 -20.99 -3.04
C GLN A 55 -5.93 -19.49 -2.70
N GLU A 56 -4.84 -18.74 -2.95
CA GLU A 56 -4.80 -17.28 -2.83
C GLU A 56 -5.63 -16.63 -3.93
N GLN A 57 -5.45 -17.11 -5.17
CA GLN A 57 -6.20 -16.63 -6.33
C GLN A 57 -7.71 -16.92 -6.19
N ASP A 58 -8.08 -18.13 -5.76
CA ASP A 58 -9.48 -18.53 -5.60
C ASP A 58 -10.20 -17.78 -4.47
N ARG A 59 -9.47 -17.31 -3.46
CA ARG A 59 -10.03 -16.65 -2.27
C ARG A 59 -9.78 -15.14 -2.23
N GLY A 60 -8.92 -14.61 -3.10
CA GLY A 60 -8.53 -13.20 -3.12
C GLY A 60 -7.79 -12.73 -1.85
N ILE A 61 -7.15 -13.67 -1.11
CA ILE A 61 -6.43 -13.36 0.12
C ILE A 61 -4.99 -13.88 0.05
N THR A 62 -4.04 -13.10 0.55
CA THR A 62 -2.64 -13.53 0.70
C THR A 62 -2.52 -14.47 1.89
N ILE A 63 -2.07 -15.69 1.66
CA ILE A 63 -1.86 -16.72 2.68
C ILE A 63 -0.39 -16.75 3.10
N GLN A 64 0.53 -16.68 2.14
CA GLN A 64 1.97 -16.73 2.38
C GLN A 64 2.62 -15.41 2.04
N SER A 65 3.59 -14.97 2.85
CA SER A 65 4.36 -13.76 2.57
C SER A 65 5.17 -13.94 1.28
N ALA A 66 4.86 -13.13 0.28
CA ALA A 66 5.60 -13.06 -0.96
C ALA A 66 6.57 -11.88 -0.93
N ALA A 67 7.75 -12.03 -1.51
CA ALA A 67 8.70 -10.95 -1.64
C ALA A 67 9.04 -10.74 -3.12
N THR A 68 8.89 -9.51 -3.58
CA THR A 68 9.30 -9.11 -4.91
C THR A 68 10.24 -7.91 -4.84
N THR A 69 11.04 -7.72 -5.88
CA THR A 69 12.01 -6.61 -5.91
C THR A 69 11.65 -5.68 -7.06
N CYS A 70 11.69 -4.39 -6.82
CA CYS A 70 11.63 -3.37 -7.85
C CYS A 70 12.72 -2.32 -7.67
N PHE A 71 12.94 -1.51 -8.72
CA PHE A 71 13.99 -0.50 -8.75
C PHE A 71 13.38 0.87 -9.02
N TRP A 72 13.68 1.84 -8.15
CA TRP A 72 13.19 3.19 -8.30
C TRP A 72 14.22 4.23 -7.91
N LYS A 73 14.50 5.18 -8.80
CA LYS A 73 15.46 6.28 -8.58
C LYS A 73 16.81 5.84 -8.00
N GLY A 74 17.32 4.68 -8.46
CA GLY A 74 18.61 4.13 -8.02
C GLY A 74 18.58 3.39 -6.68
N TYR A 75 17.39 3.16 -6.13
CA TYR A 75 17.17 2.30 -4.97
C TYR A 75 16.64 0.93 -5.40
N ARG A 76 17.09 -0.10 -4.68
CA ARG A 76 16.48 -1.42 -4.70
C ARG A 76 15.42 -1.48 -3.61
N ILE A 77 14.19 -1.77 -3.97
CA ILE A 77 13.06 -1.87 -3.05
C ILE A 77 12.56 -3.31 -3.08
N ASN A 78 12.65 -4.00 -1.96
CA ASN A 78 12.03 -5.30 -1.78
C ASN A 78 10.66 -5.07 -1.16
N ILE A 79 9.61 -5.43 -1.87
CA ILE A 79 8.23 -5.36 -1.39
C ILE A 79 7.91 -6.72 -0.76
N ILE A 80 7.54 -6.70 0.51
CA ILE A 80 7.15 -7.88 1.27
C ILE A 80 5.64 -7.77 1.49
N ASP A 81 4.92 -8.61 0.78
CA ASP A 81 3.48 -8.70 0.96
C ASP A 81 3.17 -9.49 2.21
N THR A 82 2.51 -8.86 3.18
CA THR A 82 2.19 -9.48 4.46
C THR A 82 0.75 -9.96 4.47
N PRO A 83 0.48 -11.21 4.92
CA PRO A 83 -0.89 -11.68 5.09
C PRO A 83 -1.70 -10.72 5.95
N GLY A 84 -2.90 -10.35 5.49
CA GLY A 84 -3.80 -9.46 6.23
C GLY A 84 -4.67 -10.19 7.27
N HIS A 85 -4.63 -11.53 7.32
CA HIS A 85 -5.52 -12.32 8.16
C HIS A 85 -4.94 -12.58 9.55
N VAL A 86 -5.78 -12.50 10.58
CA VAL A 86 -5.38 -12.70 11.99
C VAL A 86 -4.80 -14.09 12.27
N ASP A 87 -5.14 -15.09 11.47
CA ASP A 87 -4.68 -16.46 11.62
C ASP A 87 -3.19 -16.65 11.28
N PHE A 88 -2.58 -15.72 10.55
CA PHE A 88 -1.18 -15.78 10.09
C PHE A 88 -0.22 -14.93 10.94
N THR A 89 -0.49 -14.78 12.21
CA THR A 89 0.26 -13.90 13.14
C THR A 89 1.76 -14.17 13.13
N ALA A 90 2.19 -15.43 13.08
CA ALA A 90 3.61 -15.81 13.09
C ALA A 90 4.35 -15.37 11.80
N GLU A 91 3.69 -15.43 10.65
CA GLU A 91 4.26 -15.01 9.37
C GLU A 91 4.33 -13.49 9.25
N VAL A 92 3.30 -12.80 9.72
CA VAL A 92 3.30 -11.35 9.84
C VAL A 92 4.46 -10.89 10.73
N GLU A 93 4.64 -11.50 11.90
CA GLU A 93 5.74 -11.15 12.82
C GLU A 93 7.13 -11.42 12.22
N ARG A 94 7.30 -12.49 11.44
CA ARG A 94 8.57 -12.76 10.74
C ARG A 94 8.86 -11.70 9.70
N SER A 95 7.87 -11.32 8.91
CA SER A 95 7.98 -10.29 7.89
C SER A 95 8.32 -8.94 8.50
N LEU A 96 7.64 -8.55 9.59
CA LEU A 96 7.86 -7.28 10.28
C LEU A 96 9.30 -7.08 10.77
N ARG A 97 10.01 -8.14 11.14
CA ARG A 97 11.40 -8.06 11.66
C ARG A 97 12.42 -7.58 10.65
N VAL A 98 12.14 -7.72 9.37
CA VAL A 98 13.08 -7.38 8.29
C VAL A 98 12.70 -6.08 7.56
N LEU A 99 11.58 -5.44 7.93
CA LEU A 99 11.11 -4.23 7.29
C LEU A 99 11.83 -2.97 7.76
N ASP A 100 12.20 -2.13 6.82
CA ASP A 100 12.66 -0.76 7.07
C ASP A 100 11.48 0.23 7.22
N GLY A 101 10.34 -0.09 6.65
CA GLY A 101 9.12 0.68 6.72
C GLY A 101 7.92 -0.08 6.17
N ALA A 102 6.73 0.46 6.35
CA ALA A 102 5.51 -0.16 5.85
C ALA A 102 4.53 0.85 5.25
N VAL A 103 3.78 0.39 4.26
CA VAL A 103 2.62 1.09 3.70
C VAL A 103 1.36 0.44 4.24
N THR A 104 0.55 1.21 4.95
CA THR A 104 -0.77 0.75 5.42
C THR A 104 -1.82 1.26 4.46
N VAL A 105 -2.50 0.34 3.77
CA VAL A 105 -3.56 0.68 2.81
C VAL A 105 -4.90 0.67 3.53
N LEU A 106 -5.62 1.79 3.48
CA LEU A 106 -6.97 1.93 4.00
C LEU A 106 -7.97 2.00 2.85
N ASP A 107 -9.14 1.43 3.04
CA ASP A 107 -10.28 1.67 2.16
C ASP A 107 -10.88 3.05 2.49
N GLY A 108 -10.98 3.93 1.49
CA GLY A 108 -11.47 5.29 1.65
C GLY A 108 -12.92 5.39 2.15
N LYS A 109 -13.68 4.30 2.04
CA LYS A 109 -15.06 4.22 2.53
C LYS A 109 -15.14 3.81 4.00
N ASN A 110 -14.24 2.92 4.45
CA ASN A 110 -14.30 2.29 5.77
C ASN A 110 -13.30 2.88 6.76
N GLY A 111 -12.21 3.48 6.25
CA GLY A 111 -11.10 3.96 7.07
C GLY A 111 -10.37 2.81 7.77
N VAL A 112 -10.06 2.99 9.04
CA VAL A 112 -9.40 1.96 9.86
C VAL A 112 -10.39 0.87 10.26
N GLU A 113 -10.04 -0.38 9.97
CA GLU A 113 -10.81 -1.58 10.23
C GLU A 113 -10.08 -2.51 11.22
N PRO A 114 -10.75 -3.50 11.86
CA PRO A 114 -10.17 -4.30 12.96
C PRO A 114 -8.85 -5.00 12.61
N GLN A 115 -8.70 -5.51 11.39
CA GLN A 115 -7.44 -6.13 10.96
C GLN A 115 -6.31 -5.11 10.83
N THR A 116 -6.62 -3.90 10.35
CA THR A 116 -5.69 -2.78 10.31
C THR A 116 -5.16 -2.47 11.71
N GLU A 117 -6.04 -2.43 12.74
CA GLU A 117 -5.62 -2.20 14.11
C GLU A 117 -4.66 -3.27 14.62
N THR A 118 -4.93 -4.53 14.29
CA THR A 118 -4.09 -5.66 14.71
C THR A 118 -2.69 -5.57 14.13
N VAL A 119 -2.59 -5.39 12.81
CA VAL A 119 -1.29 -5.27 12.11
C VAL A 119 -0.57 -4.00 12.52
N TRP A 120 -1.30 -2.91 12.76
CA TRP A 120 -0.75 -1.66 13.26
C TRP A 120 -0.09 -1.81 14.64
N ARG A 121 -0.74 -2.51 15.57
CA ARG A 121 -0.17 -2.82 16.90
C ARG A 121 1.10 -3.66 16.79
N GLN A 122 1.10 -4.67 15.92
CA GLN A 122 2.28 -5.50 15.66
C GLN A 122 3.44 -4.67 15.11
N ALA A 123 3.19 -3.83 14.10
CA ALA A 123 4.20 -2.94 13.54
C ALA A 123 4.74 -1.93 14.58
N SER A 124 3.89 -1.46 15.50
CA SER A 124 4.28 -0.58 16.61
C SER A 124 5.23 -1.27 17.60
N LYS A 125 5.00 -2.56 17.89
CA LYS A 125 5.88 -3.38 18.71
C LYS A 125 7.32 -3.43 18.16
N TYR A 126 7.45 -3.47 16.84
CA TYR A 126 8.73 -3.48 16.12
C TYR A 126 9.24 -2.08 15.75
N LYS A 127 8.54 -1.01 16.15
CA LYS A 127 8.89 0.40 15.87
C LYS A 127 9.06 0.70 14.39
N ILE A 128 8.29 0.05 13.53
CA ILE A 128 8.35 0.23 12.08
C ILE A 128 7.70 1.56 11.70
N PRO A 129 8.40 2.47 10.99
CA PRO A 129 7.80 3.68 10.46
C PRO A 129 6.76 3.31 9.37
N ARG A 130 5.69 4.10 9.29
CA ARG A 130 4.55 3.81 8.42
C ARG A 130 4.12 5.02 7.61
N VAL A 131 3.77 4.76 6.36
CA VAL A 131 3.01 5.67 5.51
C VAL A 131 1.62 5.07 5.34
N VAL A 132 0.58 5.88 5.42
CA VAL A 132 -0.80 5.45 5.19
C VAL A 132 -1.21 5.88 3.79
N PHE A 133 -1.75 4.96 3.02
CA PHE A 133 -2.31 5.17 1.70
C PHE A 133 -3.82 4.94 1.75
N VAL A 134 -4.61 5.99 1.52
CA VAL A 134 -6.07 5.90 1.44
C VAL A 134 -6.45 5.57 0.00
N ASN A 135 -6.91 4.37 -0.20
CA ASN A 135 -7.27 3.81 -1.51
C ASN A 135 -8.78 3.92 -1.78
N LYS A 136 -9.19 3.70 -3.01
CA LYS A 136 -10.59 3.69 -3.46
C LYS A 136 -11.35 5.00 -3.20
N LEU A 137 -10.66 6.13 -3.32
CA LEU A 137 -11.30 7.44 -3.18
C LEU A 137 -12.27 7.77 -4.34
N ASP A 138 -12.25 6.98 -5.40
CA ASP A 138 -13.17 6.98 -6.53
C ASP A 138 -14.46 6.19 -6.26
N ALA A 139 -14.51 5.38 -5.20
CA ALA A 139 -15.67 4.58 -4.85
C ALA A 139 -16.79 5.42 -4.22
N ILE A 140 -18.04 5.03 -4.48
CA ILE A 140 -19.22 5.68 -3.88
C ILE A 140 -19.19 5.54 -2.34
N GLY A 141 -19.30 6.64 -1.65
CA GLY A 141 -19.26 6.73 -0.18
C GLY A 141 -17.83 6.87 0.37
N ALA A 142 -16.83 7.13 -0.48
CA ALA A 142 -15.49 7.42 -0.03
C ALA A 142 -15.41 8.77 0.70
N ASP A 143 -14.76 8.79 1.86
CA ASP A 143 -14.53 9.98 2.69
C ASP A 143 -13.08 9.99 3.20
N TYR A 144 -12.28 10.88 2.62
CA TYR A 144 -10.88 11.04 2.99
C TYR A 144 -10.70 11.55 4.42
N GLU A 145 -11.51 12.54 4.81
CA GLU A 145 -11.44 13.14 6.15
C GLU A 145 -11.81 12.15 7.25
N MET A 146 -12.84 11.34 7.03
CA MET A 146 -13.21 10.25 7.92
C MET A 146 -12.06 9.24 8.03
N SER A 147 -11.44 8.87 6.91
CA SER A 147 -10.32 7.93 6.89
C SER A 147 -9.13 8.46 7.70
N VAL A 148 -8.74 9.72 7.52
CA VAL A 148 -7.67 10.36 8.29
C VAL A 148 -8.02 10.46 9.78
N ARG A 149 -9.25 10.84 10.10
CA ARG A 149 -9.75 10.92 11.49
C ARG A 149 -9.70 9.58 12.19
N SER A 150 -10.08 8.51 11.49
CA SER A 150 -10.07 7.14 12.01
C SER A 150 -8.67 6.67 12.45
N ILE A 151 -7.60 7.17 11.83
CA ILE A 151 -6.22 6.89 12.23
C ILE A 151 -5.96 7.40 13.66
N LYS A 152 -6.41 8.61 13.95
CA LYS A 152 -6.27 9.20 15.29
C LYS A 152 -7.16 8.50 16.31
N GLU A 153 -8.42 8.29 15.97
CA GLU A 153 -9.43 7.76 16.89
C GLU A 153 -9.21 6.29 17.24
N LYS A 154 -8.93 5.46 16.23
CA LYS A 154 -8.81 4.00 16.42
C LYS A 154 -7.37 3.54 16.67
N LEU A 155 -6.38 4.19 16.08
CA LEU A 155 -4.98 3.79 16.23
C LEU A 155 -4.20 4.64 17.24
N GLY A 156 -4.77 5.74 17.71
CA GLY A 156 -4.09 6.68 18.60
C GLY A 156 -2.86 7.34 17.97
N ALA A 157 -2.77 7.33 16.63
CA ALA A 157 -1.62 7.80 15.91
C ALA A 157 -1.79 9.26 15.49
N ASN A 158 -0.70 10.03 15.57
CA ASN A 158 -0.68 11.40 15.09
C ASN A 158 -0.26 11.42 13.60
N GLY A 159 -1.25 11.20 12.72
CA GLY A 159 -1.04 11.25 11.28
C GLY A 159 -0.90 12.68 10.78
N CYS A 160 0.02 12.88 9.84
CA CYS A 160 0.17 14.13 9.08
C CYS A 160 -0.15 13.83 7.61
N ALA A 161 -1.15 14.51 7.06
CA ALA A 161 -1.46 14.41 5.65
C ALA A 161 -0.35 15.06 4.83
N ILE A 162 0.19 14.34 3.85
CA ILE A 162 1.19 14.84 2.89
C ILE A 162 0.57 15.04 1.50
N GLU A 163 -0.57 14.43 1.24
CA GLU A 163 -1.36 14.59 0.03
C GLU A 163 -2.83 14.78 0.39
N TYR A 164 -3.55 15.54 -0.41
CA TYR A 164 -4.97 15.79 -0.25
C TYR A 164 -5.71 15.58 -1.58
N PRO A 165 -6.83 14.83 -1.64
CA PRO A 165 -7.52 14.55 -2.88
C PRO A 165 -8.21 15.79 -3.45
N ILE A 166 -8.21 15.91 -4.78
CA ILE A 166 -8.99 16.90 -5.52
C ILE A 166 -10.27 16.22 -6.01
N GLY A 167 -11.34 16.42 -5.27
CA GLY A 167 -12.60 15.72 -5.46
C GLY A 167 -12.60 14.30 -4.87
N LEU A 168 -13.75 13.68 -4.86
CA LEU A 168 -13.98 12.31 -4.39
C LEU A 168 -14.96 11.62 -5.34
N GLU A 169 -15.03 10.30 -5.27
CA GLU A 169 -15.93 9.48 -6.09
C GLU A 169 -15.71 9.73 -7.59
N SER A 170 -16.75 9.91 -8.36
CA SER A 170 -16.70 10.22 -9.79
C SER A 170 -16.05 11.59 -10.12
N ASN A 171 -15.86 12.43 -9.09
CA ASN A 171 -15.22 13.73 -9.22
C ASN A 171 -13.74 13.72 -8.81
N LEU A 172 -13.17 12.56 -8.48
CA LEU A 172 -11.73 12.44 -8.18
C LEU A 172 -10.92 12.77 -9.43
N ARG A 173 -10.14 13.87 -9.37
CA ARG A 173 -9.38 14.39 -10.51
C ARG A 173 -7.88 14.43 -10.28
N GLY A 174 -7.42 14.26 -9.05
CA GLY A 174 -6.01 14.36 -8.73
C GLY A 174 -5.77 14.48 -7.24
N VAL A 175 -4.57 14.89 -6.90
CA VAL A 175 -4.13 15.13 -5.53
C VAL A 175 -3.35 16.44 -5.43
N ILE A 176 -3.38 17.05 -4.27
CA ILE A 176 -2.52 18.17 -3.91
C ILE A 176 -1.39 17.61 -3.06
N ASP A 177 -0.16 17.75 -3.52
CA ASP A 177 1.05 17.51 -2.72
C ASP A 177 1.23 18.68 -1.75
N LEU A 178 1.00 18.45 -0.47
CA LEU A 178 1.07 19.47 0.59
C LEU A 178 2.50 19.83 0.98
N VAL A 179 3.49 19.02 0.58
CA VAL A 179 4.91 19.30 0.84
C VAL A 179 5.44 20.29 -0.18
N THR A 180 5.13 20.10 -1.45
CA THR A 180 5.57 20.97 -2.54
C THR A 180 4.54 22.02 -2.93
N MET A 181 3.32 21.96 -2.39
CA MET A 181 2.17 22.82 -2.70
C MET A 181 1.84 22.83 -4.19
N ARG A 182 1.80 21.65 -4.79
CA ARG A 182 1.49 21.44 -6.21
C ARG A 182 0.29 20.53 -6.39
N ALA A 183 -0.54 20.85 -7.37
CA ALA A 183 -1.62 19.98 -7.79
C ALA A 183 -1.12 18.99 -8.85
N ILE A 184 -1.39 17.71 -8.65
CA ILE A 184 -1.14 16.65 -9.63
C ILE A 184 -2.50 16.22 -10.16
N MET A 185 -2.79 16.52 -11.43
CA MET A 185 -4.07 16.19 -12.07
C MET A 185 -3.96 14.88 -12.83
N TYR A 186 -4.97 14.05 -12.71
CA TYR A 186 -5.06 12.82 -13.50
C TYR A 186 -5.77 13.12 -14.82
N LEU A 187 -5.09 12.93 -15.96
CA LEU A 187 -5.67 13.09 -17.29
C LEU A 187 -6.49 11.88 -17.69
N SER A 188 -6.16 10.72 -17.16
CA SER A 188 -6.91 9.46 -17.32
C SER A 188 -6.55 8.54 -16.15
N LEU A 189 -7.25 7.42 -16.01
CA LEU A 189 -6.93 6.38 -14.98
C LEU A 189 -5.50 5.80 -15.15
N ILE A 190 -4.83 6.07 -16.26
CA ILE A 190 -3.52 5.51 -16.62
C ILE A 190 -2.44 6.60 -16.76
N HIS A 191 -2.79 7.86 -16.95
CA HIS A 191 -1.85 8.95 -17.18
C HIS A 191 -1.90 9.97 -16.05
N ILE A 192 -0.78 10.13 -15.38
CA ILE A 192 -0.55 11.21 -14.42
C ILE A 192 0.07 12.36 -15.21
N SER A 193 -0.56 13.54 -15.23
CA SER A 193 0.05 14.74 -15.80
C SER A 193 1.21 15.22 -14.92
N GLU A 194 2.17 15.89 -15.53
CA GLU A 194 3.20 16.57 -14.76
C GLU A 194 2.57 17.62 -13.82
N PRO A 195 3.16 17.85 -12.63
CA PRO A 195 2.65 18.82 -11.68
C PRO A 195 2.69 20.23 -12.28
N THR A 196 1.57 20.91 -12.25
CA THR A 196 1.44 22.33 -12.61
C THR A 196 1.59 23.21 -11.39
#